data_94d6ab9439c8e1e087a45267ce6c7921
#
_entry.id   94d6ab9439c8e1e087a45267ce6c7921
#
_cell.length_a   1.000
_cell.length_b   1.000
_cell.length_c   1.000
_cell.angle_alpha   90.00
_cell.angle_beta   90.00
_cell.angle_gamma   90.00
#
_symmetry.space_group_name_H-M   'P 1'
#
loop_
_entity.id
_entity.type
_entity.pdbx_description
1 polymer ?
#
loop_
_entity_poly.entity_id
_entity_poly.type
_entity_poly.pdbx_seq_one_letter_code
_entity_poly.pdbx_strand_id
1 'polypeptide(L)'
;MTAANRIDRQFAKLLVVNGAGAISHLPRAALASLFQPGDLVVANDAATLPASLNGVHRSSGEPIEVRLAGWVSFRDPTRFVAVAFGAGDHRMLTEDRPPPSQLSAGDRLELGPLMASVERLLDRPRLLHISFAG
;
A
#
# COMPACT_ATOMS: atom_id res chain seq x y z
N MET A 1 -8.70 7.13 10.57
CA MET A 1 -8.77 8.23 9.57
C MET A 1 -9.09 7.59 8.22
N THR A 2 -10.27 7.84 7.66
CA THR A 2 -10.68 7.27 6.37
C THR A 2 -10.00 8.04 5.25
N ALA A 3 -9.41 7.35 4.27
CA ALA A 3 -8.85 8.02 3.11
C ALA A 3 -9.96 8.74 2.32
N ALA A 4 -9.70 9.98 1.94
CA ALA A 4 -10.64 10.76 1.13
C ALA A 4 -10.93 10.04 -0.19
N ASN A 5 -12.19 9.87 -0.53
CA ASN A 5 -12.58 9.29 -1.80
C ASN A 5 -12.34 10.31 -2.96
N ARG A 6 -12.58 9.87 -4.20
CA ARG A 6 -12.29 10.70 -5.39
C ARG A 6 -13.11 12.00 -5.46
N ILE A 7 -14.32 12.00 -4.87
CA ILE A 7 -15.22 13.16 -4.83
C ILE A 7 -14.67 14.19 -3.83
N ASP A 8 -14.19 13.73 -2.69
CA ASP A 8 -13.66 14.61 -1.64
C ASP A 8 -12.35 15.30 -2.06
N ARG A 9 -11.59 14.69 -3.00
CA ARG A 9 -10.33 15.26 -3.49
C ARG A 9 -10.47 16.58 -4.21
N GLN A 10 -11.61 16.89 -4.79
CA GLN A 10 -11.85 18.21 -5.42
C GLN A 10 -11.91 19.35 -4.39
N PHE A 11 -12.27 19.04 -3.14
CA PHE A 11 -12.30 20.00 -2.02
C PHE A 11 -11.02 19.97 -1.18
N ALA A 12 -10.03 19.19 -1.59
CA ALA A 12 -8.75 19.13 -0.91
C ALA A 12 -8.08 20.51 -0.90
N LYS A 13 -7.49 20.85 0.25
CA LYS A 13 -6.73 22.07 0.43
C LYS A 13 -5.24 21.80 0.26
N LEU A 14 -4.51 22.80 -0.18
CA LEU A 14 -3.06 22.80 -0.15
C LEU A 14 -2.61 23.29 1.22
N LEU A 15 -1.65 22.58 1.80
CA LEU A 15 -0.84 23.09 2.89
C LEU A 15 0.39 23.76 2.26
N VAL A 16 0.54 25.03 2.44
CA VAL A 16 1.68 25.79 1.91
C VAL A 16 2.56 26.22 3.07
N VAL A 17 3.85 25.88 2.98
CA VAL A 17 4.87 26.32 3.93
C VAL A 17 5.85 27.21 3.17
N ASN A 18 5.98 28.47 3.58
CA ASN A 18 6.93 29.38 2.96
C ASN A 18 8.36 29.22 3.54
N GLY A 19 9.32 29.90 2.94
CA GLY A 19 10.72 29.86 3.36
C GLY A 19 10.99 30.33 4.81
N ALA A 20 10.05 31.08 5.41
CA ALA A 20 10.10 31.50 6.82
C ALA A 20 9.38 30.51 7.76
N GLY A 21 8.85 29.39 7.25
CA GLY A 21 8.14 28.40 8.04
C GLY A 21 6.68 28.74 8.33
N ALA A 22 6.15 29.84 7.80
CA ALA A 22 4.73 30.17 7.98
C ALA A 22 3.84 29.24 7.15
N ILE A 23 2.77 28.75 7.80
CA ILE A 23 1.83 27.78 7.24
C ILE A 23 0.54 28.50 6.82
N SER A 24 0.07 28.21 5.61
CA SER A 24 -1.23 28.66 5.11
C SER A 24 -1.98 27.52 4.40
N HIS A 25 -3.30 27.66 4.31
CA HIS A 25 -4.16 26.71 3.62
C HIS A 25 -4.80 27.41 2.43
N LEU A 26 -4.61 26.89 1.24
CA LEU A 26 -5.17 27.41 0.00
C LEU A 26 -6.09 26.37 -0.66
N PRO A 27 -7.06 26.80 -1.47
CA PRO A 27 -7.78 25.87 -2.32
C PRO A 27 -6.83 25.20 -3.32
N ARG A 28 -7.08 23.95 -3.69
CA ARG A 28 -6.25 23.21 -4.64
C ARG A 28 -6.05 23.94 -5.97
N ALA A 29 -7.07 24.67 -6.43
CA ALA A 29 -7.00 25.46 -7.67
C ALA A 29 -5.93 26.57 -7.62
N ALA A 30 -5.49 26.98 -6.43
CA ALA A 30 -4.44 27.99 -6.29
C ALA A 30 -3.02 27.43 -6.53
N LEU A 31 -2.86 26.12 -6.79
CA LEU A 31 -1.52 25.54 -6.98
C LEU A 31 -0.73 26.25 -8.08
N ALA A 32 -1.37 26.55 -9.20
CA ALA A 32 -0.70 27.20 -10.34
C ALA A 32 -0.19 28.60 -10.01
N SER A 33 -0.86 29.35 -9.10
CA SER A 33 -0.44 30.69 -8.70
C SER A 33 0.74 30.72 -7.74
N LEU A 34 1.17 29.56 -7.25
CA LEU A 34 2.35 29.45 -6.38
C LEU A 34 3.66 29.36 -7.17
N PHE A 35 3.58 29.04 -8.46
CA PHE A 35 4.77 28.89 -9.29
C PHE A 35 5.24 30.24 -9.85
N GLN A 36 6.55 30.35 -9.96
CA GLN A 36 7.22 31.51 -10.55
C GLN A 36 8.01 31.12 -11.81
N PRO A 37 8.27 32.05 -12.73
CA PRO A 37 9.15 31.78 -13.85
C PRO A 37 10.52 31.27 -13.37
N GLY A 38 10.94 30.13 -13.89
CA GLY A 38 12.18 29.44 -13.48
C GLY A 38 11.98 28.32 -12.49
N ASP A 39 10.81 28.11 -11.92
CA ASP A 39 10.52 26.96 -11.06
C ASP A 39 10.52 25.67 -11.87
N LEU A 40 11.14 24.63 -11.31
CA LEU A 40 11.07 23.28 -11.84
C LEU A 40 9.99 22.48 -11.10
N VAL A 41 8.98 22.03 -11.83
CA VAL A 41 7.92 21.18 -11.28
C VAL A 41 8.24 19.72 -11.61
N VAL A 42 8.42 18.90 -10.59
CA VAL A 42 8.63 17.46 -10.73
C VAL A 42 7.37 16.72 -10.26
N ALA A 43 6.74 15.98 -11.17
CA ALA A 43 5.58 15.15 -10.87
C ALA A 43 5.94 13.67 -11.03
N ASN A 44 5.40 12.83 -10.14
CA ASN A 44 5.53 11.39 -10.29
C ASN A 44 4.45 10.88 -11.26
N ASP A 45 4.87 10.39 -12.41
CA ASP A 45 4.03 9.76 -13.45
C ASP A 45 4.27 8.24 -13.54
N ALA A 46 4.89 7.66 -12.54
CA ALA A 46 5.11 6.22 -12.51
C ALA A 46 3.79 5.47 -12.33
N ALA A 47 3.61 4.39 -13.11
CA ALA A 47 2.50 3.47 -12.91
C ALA A 47 2.59 2.85 -11.52
N THR A 48 1.48 2.89 -10.78
CA THR A 48 1.41 2.30 -9.44
C THR A 48 1.15 0.80 -9.57
N LEU A 49 2.04 -0.02 -9.01
CA LEU A 49 1.81 -1.46 -8.88
C LEU A 49 0.59 -1.69 -7.96
N PRO A 50 -0.40 -2.51 -8.39
CA PRO A 50 -1.46 -2.94 -7.48
C PRO A 50 -0.84 -3.67 -6.28
N ALA A 51 -0.91 -3.04 -5.11
CA ALA A 51 -0.22 -3.54 -3.91
C ALA A 51 -1.14 -4.35 -2.98
N SER A 52 -2.44 -4.40 -3.24
CA SER A 52 -3.42 -5.20 -2.49
C SER A 52 -3.88 -6.37 -3.35
N LEU A 53 -3.54 -7.58 -2.92
CA LEU A 53 -3.80 -8.82 -3.63
C LEU A 53 -4.73 -9.68 -2.77
N ASN A 54 -5.89 -10.01 -3.30
CA ASN A 54 -6.85 -10.90 -2.64
C ASN A 54 -6.69 -12.32 -3.14
N GLY A 55 -6.91 -13.29 -2.26
CA GLY A 55 -6.79 -14.69 -2.60
C GLY A 55 -7.15 -15.62 -1.48
N VAL A 56 -6.52 -16.79 -1.48
CA VAL A 56 -6.79 -17.89 -0.55
C VAL A 56 -5.48 -18.42 0.01
N HIS A 57 -5.45 -18.67 1.32
CA HIS A 57 -4.41 -19.43 1.96
C HIS A 57 -4.63 -20.93 1.64
N ARG A 58 -3.71 -21.52 0.88
CA ARG A 58 -3.98 -22.80 0.23
C ARG A 58 -4.18 -23.97 1.18
N SER A 59 -3.52 -23.97 2.33
CA SER A 59 -3.62 -25.06 3.30
C SER A 59 -4.91 -25.02 4.13
N SER A 60 -5.41 -23.83 4.48
CA SER A 60 -6.66 -23.68 5.25
C SER A 60 -7.89 -23.48 4.38
N GLY A 61 -7.74 -23.05 3.13
CA GLY A 61 -8.84 -22.65 2.25
C GLY A 61 -9.46 -21.29 2.62
N GLU A 62 -8.91 -20.59 3.60
CA GLU A 62 -9.48 -19.32 4.08
C GLU A 62 -9.05 -18.12 3.21
N PRO A 63 -9.94 -17.12 3.09
CA PRO A 63 -9.63 -15.93 2.34
C PRO A 63 -8.51 -15.13 3.01
N ILE A 64 -7.62 -14.60 2.19
CA ILE A 64 -6.49 -13.77 2.60
C ILE A 64 -6.37 -12.54 1.70
N GLU A 65 -6.02 -11.39 2.28
CA GLU A 65 -5.52 -10.24 1.54
C GLU A 65 -4.06 -10.01 1.91
N VAL A 66 -3.21 -9.85 0.91
CA VAL A 66 -1.81 -9.50 1.08
C VAL A 66 -1.57 -8.12 0.51
N ARG A 67 -1.04 -7.21 1.33
CA ARG A 67 -0.64 -5.87 0.88
C ARG A 67 0.88 -5.79 0.83
N LEU A 68 1.41 -5.52 -0.36
CA LEU A 68 2.84 -5.33 -0.56
C LEU A 68 3.27 -4.02 0.10
N ALA A 69 4.26 -4.07 0.97
CA ALA A 69 4.79 -2.91 1.69
C ALA A 69 6.11 -2.39 1.12
N GLY A 70 6.90 -3.27 0.51
CA GLY A 70 8.17 -2.90 -0.12
C GLY A 70 8.94 -4.13 -0.59
N TRP A 71 9.98 -3.93 -1.38
CA TRP A 71 10.88 -5.01 -1.76
C TRP A 71 11.80 -5.41 -0.60
N VAL A 72 12.08 -6.70 -0.48
CA VAL A 72 13.13 -7.21 0.42
C VAL A 72 14.51 -6.78 -0.09
N SER A 73 14.68 -6.75 -1.41
CA SER A 73 15.88 -6.29 -2.09
C SER A 73 15.53 -5.76 -3.49
N PHE A 74 16.17 -4.68 -3.90
CA PHE A 74 16.03 -4.17 -5.28
C PHE A 74 16.67 -5.08 -6.35
N ARG A 75 17.49 -6.06 -5.93
CA ARG A 75 18.10 -7.03 -6.83
C ARG A 75 17.18 -8.21 -7.15
N ASP A 76 16.12 -8.39 -6.36
CA ASP A 76 15.15 -9.46 -6.54
C ASP A 76 13.74 -8.87 -6.46
N PRO A 77 13.15 -8.54 -7.61
CA PRO A 77 11.82 -7.92 -7.67
C PRO A 77 10.68 -8.89 -7.36
N THR A 78 10.95 -10.17 -7.15
CA THR A 78 9.93 -11.17 -6.81
C THR A 78 9.68 -11.29 -5.31
N ARG A 79 10.52 -10.69 -4.47
CA ARG A 79 10.47 -10.81 -3.01
C ARG A 79 10.02 -9.52 -2.34
N PHE A 80 9.00 -9.64 -1.50
CA PHE A 80 8.37 -8.48 -0.85
C PHE A 80 8.25 -8.67 0.67
N VAL A 81 8.37 -7.53 1.37
CA VAL A 81 7.76 -7.37 2.68
C VAL A 81 6.28 -7.13 2.45
N ALA A 82 5.43 -7.85 3.15
CA ALA A 82 3.99 -7.75 2.98
C ALA A 82 3.26 -7.77 4.34
N VAL A 83 2.03 -7.26 4.34
CA VAL A 83 1.09 -7.33 5.47
C VAL A 83 -0.07 -8.24 5.07
N ALA A 84 -0.32 -9.28 5.85
CA ALA A 84 -1.42 -10.19 5.63
C ALA A 84 -2.64 -9.85 6.50
N PHE A 85 -3.82 -9.99 5.92
CA PHE A 85 -5.11 -9.85 6.59
C PHE A 85 -5.99 -11.05 6.25
N GLY A 86 -6.91 -11.38 7.13
CA GLY A 86 -7.99 -12.33 6.85
C GLY A 86 -9.05 -11.75 5.92
N ALA A 87 -10.26 -12.28 5.99
CA ALA A 87 -11.39 -11.87 5.16
C ALA A 87 -11.65 -10.35 5.23
N GLY A 88 -12.12 -9.79 4.12
CA GLY A 88 -12.44 -8.38 3.96
C GLY A 88 -11.61 -7.73 2.85
N ASP A 89 -11.76 -6.42 2.68
CA ASP A 89 -11.11 -5.66 1.62
C ASP A 89 -10.55 -4.31 2.11
N HIS A 90 -10.01 -3.53 1.19
CA HIS A 90 -9.40 -2.22 1.45
C HIS A 90 -10.38 -1.14 1.97
N ARG A 91 -11.70 -1.39 1.97
CA ARG A 91 -12.72 -0.46 2.48
C ARG A 91 -12.90 -0.57 3.98
N MET A 92 -12.50 -1.70 4.57
CA MET A 92 -12.49 -1.87 6.01
C MET A 92 -11.29 -1.16 6.63
N LEU A 93 -11.48 -0.53 7.77
CA LEU A 93 -10.37 0.04 8.53
C LEU A 93 -9.36 -1.07 8.90
N THR A 94 -8.09 -0.76 8.86
CA THR A 94 -7.02 -1.76 9.08
C THR A 94 -7.11 -2.38 10.48
N GLU A 95 -7.50 -1.60 11.47
CA GLU A 95 -7.72 -2.02 12.85
C GLU A 95 -8.89 -3.00 13.02
N ASP A 96 -9.91 -2.90 12.17
CA ASP A 96 -11.11 -3.75 12.18
C ASP A 96 -10.95 -5.03 11.35
N ARG A 97 -9.84 -5.16 10.62
CA ARG A 97 -9.57 -6.34 9.80
C ARG A 97 -9.23 -7.55 10.67
N PRO A 98 -9.87 -8.70 10.43
CA PRO A 98 -9.48 -9.92 11.11
C PRO A 98 -8.02 -10.29 10.80
N PRO A 99 -7.32 -10.95 11.72
CA PRO A 99 -6.04 -11.54 11.41
C PRO A 99 -6.21 -12.59 10.30
N PRO A 100 -5.16 -12.89 9.53
CA PRO A 100 -5.17 -14.04 8.65
C PRO A 100 -5.24 -15.33 9.47
N SER A 101 -5.60 -16.45 8.85
CA SER A 101 -5.34 -17.78 9.41
C SER A 101 -3.89 -17.90 9.82
N GLN A 102 -3.60 -18.81 10.72
CA GLN A 102 -2.22 -19.04 11.16
C GLN A 102 -1.32 -19.37 9.97
N LEU A 103 -0.37 -18.49 9.70
CA LEU A 103 0.60 -18.63 8.62
C LEU A 103 1.90 -19.19 9.17
N SER A 104 2.59 -19.95 8.33
CA SER A 104 3.89 -20.55 8.59
C SER A 104 4.83 -20.36 7.39
N ALA A 105 6.14 -20.38 7.64
CA ALA A 105 7.11 -20.41 6.56
C ALA A 105 6.88 -21.65 5.68
N GLY A 106 6.88 -21.47 4.37
CA GLY A 106 6.57 -22.51 3.39
C GLY A 106 5.11 -22.53 2.92
N ASP A 107 4.20 -21.83 3.59
CA ASP A 107 2.80 -21.76 3.16
C ASP A 107 2.68 -21.12 1.78
N ARG A 108 1.69 -21.60 1.03
CA ARG A 108 1.36 -21.09 -0.30
C ARG A 108 0.09 -20.28 -0.28
N LEU A 109 0.16 -19.12 -0.94
CA LEU A 109 -0.94 -18.18 -1.10
C LEU A 109 -1.29 -18.08 -2.58
N GLU A 110 -2.54 -18.32 -2.90
CA GLU A 110 -3.08 -18.16 -4.24
C GLU A 110 -3.75 -16.79 -4.33
N LEU A 111 -3.09 -15.85 -5.00
CA LEU A 111 -3.45 -14.42 -5.01
C LEU A 111 -3.92 -14.02 -6.43
N GLY A 112 -5.14 -14.40 -6.78
CA GLY A 112 -5.63 -14.29 -8.15
C GLY A 112 -4.83 -15.18 -9.09
N PRO A 113 -4.21 -14.66 -10.16
CA PRO A 113 -3.39 -15.45 -11.07
C PRO A 113 -1.97 -15.73 -10.53
N LEU A 114 -1.60 -15.16 -9.38
CA LEU A 114 -0.27 -15.24 -8.82
C LEU A 114 -0.18 -16.28 -7.71
N MET A 115 0.95 -16.98 -7.66
CA MET A 115 1.31 -17.85 -6.54
C MET A 115 2.42 -17.22 -5.74
N ALA A 116 2.20 -17.07 -4.44
CA ALA A 116 3.23 -16.62 -3.52
C ALA A 116 3.53 -17.69 -2.48
N SER A 117 4.77 -17.70 -1.99
CA SER A 117 5.20 -18.50 -0.86
C SER A 117 5.56 -17.61 0.31
N VAL A 118 5.14 -17.96 1.51
CA VAL A 118 5.57 -17.30 2.75
C VAL A 118 7.00 -17.77 3.05
N GLU A 119 7.96 -16.85 3.01
CA GLU A 119 9.36 -17.20 3.32
C GLU A 119 9.62 -17.21 4.81
N ARG A 120 9.10 -16.22 5.50
CA ARG A 120 9.18 -16.10 6.96
C ARG A 120 8.16 -15.11 7.50
N LEU A 121 7.79 -15.28 8.74
CA LEU A 121 7.07 -14.29 9.55
C LEU A 121 8.07 -13.33 10.19
N LEU A 122 7.69 -12.08 10.35
CA LEU A 122 8.48 -11.05 11.01
C LEU A 122 7.98 -10.82 12.45
N ASP A 123 8.79 -10.14 13.27
CA ASP A 123 8.48 -9.90 14.70
C ASP A 123 7.30 -8.95 14.94
N ARG A 124 6.67 -8.46 13.90
CA ARG A 124 5.47 -7.63 13.97
C ARG A 124 4.25 -8.42 13.49
N PRO A 125 3.11 -8.31 14.17
CA PRO A 125 1.88 -8.97 13.74
C PRO A 125 1.57 -8.69 12.27
N ARG A 126 1.18 -9.72 11.52
CA ARG A 126 0.78 -9.66 10.11
C ARG A 126 1.89 -9.35 9.11
N LEU A 127 3.12 -9.02 9.55
CA LEU A 127 4.24 -8.76 8.65
C LEU A 127 4.96 -10.06 8.29
N LEU A 128 5.22 -10.22 7.00
CA LEU A 128 5.90 -11.40 6.47
C LEU A 128 6.76 -11.05 5.25
N HIS A 129 7.70 -11.92 4.95
CA HIS A 129 8.35 -11.95 3.66
C HIS A 129 7.65 -12.98 2.78
N ILE A 130 7.34 -12.57 1.56
CA ILE A 130 6.80 -13.46 0.52
C ILE A 130 7.67 -13.41 -0.73
N SER A 131 7.63 -14.49 -1.50
CA SER A 131 8.18 -14.54 -2.84
C SER A 131 7.11 -15.03 -3.82
N PHE A 132 7.08 -14.41 -5.00
CA PHE A 132 6.26 -14.87 -6.10
C PHE A 132 7.03 -15.87 -6.95
N ALA A 133 6.35 -16.94 -7.39
CA ALA A 133 6.89 -17.81 -8.42
C ALA A 133 6.94 -17.04 -9.74
N GLY A 134 8.13 -16.98 -10.34
CA GLY A 134 8.38 -16.43 -11.67
C GLY A 134 8.10 -17.47 -12.76
#